data_0af8d285c2227396f7c7592359949510
#
_entry.id   0af8d285c2227396f7c7592359949510
#
_cell.length_a   1.000
_cell.length_b   1.000
_cell.length_c   1.000
_cell.angle_alpha   90.00
_cell.angle_beta   90.00
_cell.angle_gamma   90.00
#
_symmetry.space_group_name_H-M   'P 1'
#
loop_
_entity.id
_entity.type
_entity.pdbx_description
1 polymer ?
#
loop_
_entity_poly.entity_id
_entity_poly.type
_entity_poly.pdbx_seq_one_letter_code
_entity_poly.pdbx_strand_id
1 'polypeptide(L)'
;STGQGVDSIHGTNWSGAEKQIRGDYIDPDTEEQYLNEADLDSFDAWSYMPAWVEVVNQNQDAPAGIGNFQFNDKGDSSDREDEPIPGIPGWGDSTDGIASEYVTMLELSKGAYKLGVNSDDGFNASFGVSYPDAFQQNVGQFNGGRGASDTTFEIYVLEDGLYPFRVSWWEGGGGANIEIFSFVEIDGKATKVLINDPDVEGSIKAFAPKGITVDETTSERATTGRASIA
;
A
#
# COMPACT_ATOMS: atom_id res chain seq x y z
N SER A 1 3.31 -1.52 -7.67
CA SER A 1 4.34 -2.46 -8.12
C SER A 1 5.23 -2.83 -6.95
N THR A 2 5.50 -4.12 -6.80
CA THR A 2 6.47 -4.63 -5.86
C THR A 2 7.71 -4.96 -6.66
N GLY A 3 8.85 -4.39 -6.31
CA GLY A 3 10.10 -4.68 -7.00
C GLY A 3 11.13 -5.06 -5.97
N GLN A 4 11.82 -6.17 -6.16
CA GLN A 4 12.96 -6.50 -5.34
C GLN A 4 14.18 -5.69 -5.71
N GLY A 5 14.85 -5.22 -4.69
CA GLY A 5 16.15 -4.65 -4.85
C GLY A 5 17.23 -5.52 -4.27
N VAL A 6 18.45 -5.35 -4.72
CA VAL A 6 19.62 -5.91 -4.05
C VAL A 6 19.84 -5.15 -2.75
N ASP A 7 20.06 -5.85 -1.65
CA ASP A 7 20.15 -5.36 -0.27
C ASP A 7 20.94 -4.06 -0.02
N SER A 8 21.81 -3.69 -0.93
CA SER A 8 22.69 -2.52 -0.76
C SER A 8 22.27 -1.27 -1.54
N ILE A 9 21.30 -1.37 -2.44
CA ILE A 9 21.01 -0.28 -3.41
C ILE A 9 19.94 0.68 -2.90
N HIS A 10 19.00 0.19 -2.08
CA HIS A 10 17.78 0.94 -1.78
C HIS A 10 17.88 1.82 -0.56
N GLY A 11 18.62 1.40 0.44
CA GLY A 11 18.54 2.02 1.75
C GLY A 11 17.09 2.05 2.26
N THR A 12 16.90 1.94 3.54
CA THR A 12 15.59 2.07 4.20
C THR A 12 15.12 3.53 4.16
N ASN A 13 14.71 4.02 2.99
CA ASN A 13 14.26 5.40 2.85
C ASN A 13 13.31 5.59 1.66
N TRP A 14 12.47 6.61 1.76
CA TRP A 14 11.48 6.96 0.75
C TRP A 14 12.04 7.12 -0.67
N SER A 15 13.17 7.79 -0.82
CA SER A 15 13.75 8.01 -2.16
C SER A 15 14.14 6.71 -2.85
N GLY A 16 14.66 5.76 -2.10
CA GLY A 16 14.96 4.41 -2.60
C GLY A 16 13.70 3.67 -3.04
N ALA A 17 12.70 3.65 -2.17
CA ALA A 17 11.40 3.04 -2.45
C ALA A 17 10.74 3.61 -3.72
N GLU A 18 10.73 4.93 -3.86
CA GLU A 18 10.15 5.58 -5.05
C GLU A 18 10.90 5.22 -6.34
N LYS A 19 12.21 5.08 -6.30
CA LYS A 19 12.99 4.62 -7.45
C LYS A 19 12.64 3.18 -7.82
N GLN A 20 12.51 2.32 -6.82
CA GLN A 20 12.13 0.92 -7.02
C GLN A 20 10.73 0.80 -7.61
N ILE A 21 9.76 1.51 -7.06
CA ILE A 21 8.37 1.54 -7.55
C ILE A 21 8.30 2.03 -9.01
N ARG A 22 9.15 2.98 -9.39
CA ARG A 22 9.22 3.46 -10.78
C ARG A 22 9.96 2.52 -11.73
N GLY A 23 10.68 1.53 -11.20
CA GLY A 23 11.55 0.66 -11.98
C GLY A 23 12.85 1.35 -12.44
N ASP A 24 13.35 2.32 -11.65
CA ASP A 24 14.60 3.01 -11.96
C ASP A 24 15.84 2.14 -11.69
N TYR A 25 15.67 1.03 -10.98
CA TYR A 25 16.75 0.09 -10.71
C TYR A 25 16.87 -0.97 -11.79
N ILE A 26 18.11 -1.22 -12.17
CA ILE A 26 18.49 -2.16 -13.21
C ILE A 26 19.29 -3.28 -12.55
N ASP A 27 18.94 -4.50 -12.87
CA ASP A 27 19.71 -5.67 -12.49
C ASP A 27 21.10 -5.61 -13.17
N PRO A 28 22.19 -5.58 -12.40
CA PRO A 28 23.53 -5.44 -12.97
C PRO A 28 23.98 -6.67 -13.77
N ASP A 29 23.36 -7.82 -13.58
CA ASP A 29 23.72 -9.06 -14.25
C ASP A 29 23.01 -9.23 -15.60
N THR A 30 21.77 -8.74 -15.69
CA THR A 30 20.93 -8.86 -16.88
C THR A 30 20.81 -7.57 -17.68
N GLU A 31 21.17 -6.43 -17.10
CA GLU A 31 20.95 -5.08 -17.64
C GLU A 31 19.46 -4.74 -17.89
N GLU A 32 18.54 -5.49 -17.29
CA GLU A 32 17.10 -5.30 -17.39
C GLU A 32 16.52 -4.70 -16.10
N GLN A 33 15.32 -4.12 -16.18
CA GLN A 33 14.59 -3.66 -15.00
C GLN A 33 14.15 -4.86 -14.15
N TYR A 34 14.20 -4.72 -12.83
CA TYR A 34 13.60 -5.71 -11.93
C TYR A 34 12.09 -5.85 -12.19
N LEU A 35 11.61 -7.08 -12.11
CA LEU A 35 10.20 -7.40 -12.34
C LEU A 35 9.32 -6.85 -11.21
N ASN A 36 8.06 -6.60 -11.56
CA ASN A 36 7.02 -6.41 -10.56
C ASN A 36 6.53 -7.77 -10.09
N GLU A 37 6.69 -8.08 -8.81
CA GLU A 37 6.37 -9.37 -8.23
C GLU A 37 5.04 -9.36 -7.46
N ALA A 38 4.29 -8.26 -7.49
CA ALA A 38 3.06 -8.10 -6.72
C ALA A 38 1.96 -9.13 -7.06
N ASP A 39 2.01 -9.72 -8.23
CA ASP A 39 1.05 -10.75 -8.65
C ASP A 39 1.74 -11.74 -9.59
N LEU A 40 2.38 -12.74 -9.00
CA LEU A 40 3.12 -13.76 -9.75
C LEU A 40 2.21 -14.73 -10.49
N ASP A 41 1.01 -14.99 -9.99
CA ASP A 41 0.08 -15.96 -10.59
C ASP A 41 -0.65 -15.39 -11.82
N SER A 42 -0.83 -14.08 -11.87
CA SER A 42 -1.38 -13.37 -13.04
C SER A 42 -0.31 -12.77 -13.93
N PHE A 43 0.96 -13.05 -13.65
CA PHE A 43 2.08 -12.51 -14.39
C PHE A 43 2.16 -13.13 -15.79
N ASP A 44 1.56 -12.45 -16.72
CA ASP A 44 1.92 -12.50 -18.13
C ASP A 44 3.02 -11.43 -18.33
N ALA A 45 4.16 -11.83 -18.90
CA ALA A 45 5.32 -10.95 -19.15
C ALA A 45 4.97 -9.62 -19.87
N TRP A 46 3.74 -9.44 -20.26
CA TRP A 46 3.18 -8.29 -20.97
C TRP A 46 2.16 -7.49 -20.16
N SER A 47 1.66 -8.01 -19.05
CA SER A 47 0.66 -7.33 -18.22
C SER A 47 1.22 -7.06 -16.84
N TYR A 48 1.62 -5.84 -16.59
CA TYR A 48 1.83 -5.35 -15.23
C TYR A 48 0.46 -5.19 -14.55
N MET A 49 -0.17 -6.32 -14.23
CA MET A 49 -1.45 -6.27 -13.51
C MET A 49 -1.19 -5.97 -12.04
N PRO A 50 -1.83 -4.96 -11.49
CA PRO A 50 -1.74 -4.73 -10.06
C PRO A 50 -2.47 -5.84 -9.30
N ALA A 51 -1.94 -6.24 -8.16
CA ALA A 51 -2.69 -7.05 -7.22
C ALA A 51 -3.87 -6.23 -6.67
N TRP A 52 -5.01 -6.87 -6.52
CA TRP A 52 -6.20 -6.28 -5.91
C TRP A 52 -6.26 -6.71 -4.46
N VAL A 53 -6.28 -5.73 -3.57
CA VAL A 53 -6.41 -5.93 -2.13
C VAL A 53 -7.60 -5.13 -1.66
N GLU A 54 -8.55 -5.77 -1.01
CA GLU A 54 -9.74 -5.09 -0.49
C GLU A 54 -9.43 -4.25 0.74
N VAL A 55 -8.63 -4.80 1.64
CA VAL A 55 -8.21 -4.17 2.89
C VAL A 55 -6.71 -4.38 3.05
N VAL A 56 -5.97 -3.33 3.42
CA VAL A 56 -4.52 -3.46 3.65
C VAL A 56 -4.26 -3.81 5.11
N ASN A 57 -4.07 -5.09 5.35
CA ASN A 57 -3.69 -5.71 6.62
C ASN A 57 -2.76 -6.89 6.31
N GLN A 58 -1.48 -6.60 6.08
CA GLN A 58 -0.56 -7.53 5.45
C GLN A 58 0.74 -7.67 6.22
N ASN A 59 1.26 -8.90 6.26
CA ASN A 59 2.62 -9.16 6.72
C ASN A 59 3.27 -10.34 5.97
N GLN A 60 4.59 -10.48 6.12
CA GLN A 60 5.35 -11.55 5.46
C GLN A 60 5.06 -12.94 6.01
N ASP A 61 4.66 -13.06 7.26
CA ASP A 61 4.42 -14.31 7.97
C ASP A 61 2.93 -14.66 8.09
N ALA A 62 2.08 -14.01 7.29
CA ALA A 62 0.63 -14.24 7.32
C ALA A 62 0.29 -15.73 7.23
N PRO A 63 -0.69 -16.20 8.01
CA PRO A 63 -1.68 -15.45 8.78
C PRO A 63 -1.26 -15.05 10.20
N ALA A 64 0.01 -15.19 10.57
CA ALA A 64 0.48 -14.77 11.88
C ALA A 64 0.30 -13.26 12.07
N GLY A 65 -0.49 -12.85 13.06
CA GLY A 65 -0.84 -11.46 13.28
C GLY A 65 0.35 -10.60 13.71
N ILE A 66 0.60 -9.53 12.99
CA ILE A 66 1.58 -8.49 13.32
C ILE A 66 0.90 -7.13 13.23
N GLY A 67 1.15 -6.24 14.18
CA GLY A 67 0.56 -4.92 14.18
C GLY A 67 -0.69 -4.79 15.05
N ASN A 68 -1.70 -4.07 14.57
CA ASN A 68 -2.91 -3.73 15.35
C ASN A 68 -4.08 -4.71 15.16
N PHE A 69 -4.20 -5.25 13.94
CA PHE A 69 -5.37 -6.02 13.51
C PHE A 69 -4.96 -7.48 13.40
N GLN A 70 -5.03 -8.16 14.53
CA GLN A 70 -4.65 -9.57 14.64
C GLN A 70 -5.89 -10.39 14.92
N PHE A 71 -6.03 -11.51 14.24
CA PHE A 71 -7.07 -12.45 14.58
C PHE A 71 -6.88 -12.94 16.01
N ASN A 72 -7.84 -12.60 16.86
CA ASN A 72 -7.87 -13.12 18.22
C ASN A 72 -9.26 -13.70 18.48
N ASP A 73 -9.51 -14.86 18.76
CA ASP A 73 -10.81 -15.54 18.96
C ASP A 73 -11.85 -14.80 19.86
N LYS A 74 -11.70 -13.49 20.03
CA LYS A 74 -12.55 -12.68 20.91
C LYS A 74 -13.70 -11.98 20.17
N GLY A 75 -13.70 -12.00 18.83
CA GLY A 75 -14.79 -11.47 18.01
C GLY A 75 -14.96 -9.95 18.15
N ASP A 76 -13.86 -9.24 18.33
CA ASP A 76 -13.90 -7.80 18.37
C ASP A 76 -13.77 -7.22 16.94
N SER A 77 -14.22 -6.00 16.70
CA SER A 77 -14.25 -5.36 15.37
C SER A 77 -12.86 -5.12 14.76
N SER A 78 -11.80 -5.38 15.50
CA SER A 78 -10.41 -5.33 15.05
C SER A 78 -9.85 -6.71 14.68
N ASP A 79 -10.65 -7.78 14.85
CA ASP A 79 -10.23 -9.14 14.54
C ASP A 79 -10.26 -9.38 13.02
N ARG A 80 -9.11 -9.24 12.41
CA ARG A 80 -8.92 -9.59 11.01
C ARG A 80 -7.61 -10.36 10.84
N GLU A 81 -7.69 -11.45 10.13
CA GLU A 81 -6.50 -12.24 9.79
C GLU A 81 -5.62 -11.46 8.82
N ASP A 82 -4.32 -11.51 9.04
CA ASP A 82 -3.37 -10.87 8.15
C ASP A 82 -3.29 -11.63 6.83
N GLU A 83 -3.16 -10.87 5.76
CA GLU A 83 -2.97 -11.40 4.41
C GLU A 83 -1.48 -11.36 4.01
N PRO A 84 -1.02 -12.27 3.14
CA PRO A 84 0.33 -12.18 2.60
C PRO A 84 0.56 -10.87 1.85
N ILE A 85 1.75 -10.29 1.98
CA ILE A 85 2.15 -9.18 1.11
C ILE A 85 2.36 -9.73 -0.31
N PRO A 86 1.66 -9.21 -1.33
CA PRO A 86 1.83 -9.68 -2.70
C PRO A 86 3.28 -9.56 -3.17
N GLY A 87 3.85 -10.66 -3.68
CA GLY A 87 5.23 -10.71 -4.14
C GLY A 87 6.26 -11.04 -3.07
N ILE A 88 5.83 -11.44 -1.87
CA ILE A 88 6.71 -11.99 -0.82
C ILE A 88 6.40 -13.49 -0.61
N PRO A 89 7.42 -14.38 -0.55
CA PRO A 89 8.82 -14.14 -0.89
C PRO A 89 8.98 -13.82 -2.37
N GLY A 90 9.92 -12.95 -2.68
CA GLY A 90 10.21 -12.57 -4.04
C GLY A 90 11.41 -13.31 -4.64
N TRP A 91 12.23 -12.62 -5.44
CA TRP A 91 13.40 -13.20 -6.09
C TRP A 91 14.34 -13.89 -5.08
N GLY A 92 14.64 -15.16 -5.34
CA GLY A 92 15.55 -15.95 -4.49
C GLY A 92 14.99 -16.24 -3.09
N ASP A 93 13.67 -16.30 -2.94
CA ASP A 93 12.98 -16.51 -1.66
C ASP A 93 13.27 -15.39 -0.62
N SER A 94 13.65 -14.19 -1.08
CA SER A 94 13.91 -13.05 -0.21
C SER A 94 12.61 -12.39 0.26
N THR A 95 12.62 -11.91 1.49
CA THR A 95 11.58 -11.07 2.08
C THR A 95 12.05 -9.63 2.25
N ASP A 96 13.31 -9.34 1.88
CA ASP A 96 13.99 -8.06 2.10
C ASP A 96 14.09 -7.24 0.80
N GLY A 97 14.38 -5.96 0.94
CA GLY A 97 14.65 -5.08 -0.19
C GLY A 97 13.43 -4.78 -1.06
N ILE A 98 12.23 -4.70 -0.47
CA ILE A 98 10.95 -4.62 -1.16
C ILE A 98 10.36 -3.22 -1.05
N ALA A 99 9.67 -2.79 -2.11
CA ALA A 99 8.82 -1.60 -2.06
C ALA A 99 7.49 -1.87 -2.75
N SER A 100 6.41 -1.39 -2.14
CA SER A 100 5.05 -1.49 -2.68
C SER A 100 4.39 -0.13 -2.77
N GLU A 101 3.47 -0.01 -3.72
CA GLU A 101 2.62 1.17 -3.91
C GLU A 101 1.15 0.77 -3.80
N TYR A 102 0.44 1.42 -2.90
CA TYR A 102 -1.00 1.27 -2.68
C TYR A 102 -1.70 2.53 -3.15
N VAL A 103 -2.61 2.41 -4.11
CA VAL A 103 -3.35 3.54 -4.70
C VAL A 103 -4.84 3.26 -4.67
N THR A 104 -5.61 4.20 -4.15
CA THR A 104 -7.05 4.10 -4.04
C THR A 104 -7.73 5.47 -4.12
N MET A 105 -9.04 5.46 -4.26
CA MET A 105 -9.91 6.64 -4.10
C MET A 105 -10.69 6.49 -2.80
N LEU A 106 -10.44 7.34 -1.82
CA LEU A 106 -11.17 7.35 -0.56
C LEU A 106 -12.45 8.18 -0.68
N GLU A 107 -13.58 7.63 -0.25
CA GLU A 107 -14.83 8.39 -0.10
C GLU A 107 -14.80 9.12 1.25
N LEU A 108 -14.68 10.43 1.19
CA LEU A 108 -14.58 11.28 2.38
C LEU A 108 -15.65 12.37 2.33
N SER A 109 -16.34 12.54 3.45
CA SER A 109 -17.21 13.68 3.66
C SER A 109 -16.44 14.86 4.26
N LYS A 110 -17.00 16.04 4.19
CA LYS A 110 -16.42 17.23 4.83
C LYS A 110 -16.25 17.00 6.33
N GLY A 111 -15.03 17.19 6.82
CA GLY A 111 -14.73 16.99 8.24
C GLY A 111 -13.26 16.71 8.52
N ALA A 112 -12.98 16.49 9.79
CA ALA A 112 -11.67 16.07 10.27
C ALA A 112 -11.57 14.54 10.29
N TYR A 113 -10.43 14.03 9.84
CA TYR A 113 -10.11 12.61 9.87
C TYR A 113 -8.76 12.39 10.53
N LYS A 114 -8.66 11.34 11.30
CA LYS A 114 -7.40 10.81 11.78
C LYS A 114 -7.14 9.48 11.09
N LEU A 115 -6.06 9.43 10.33
CA LEU A 115 -5.60 8.26 9.59
C LEU A 115 -4.32 7.73 10.22
N GLY A 116 -3.94 6.53 9.84
CA GLY A 116 -2.68 5.95 10.28
C GLY A 116 -2.19 4.84 9.38
N VAL A 117 -0.90 4.58 9.51
CA VAL A 117 -0.22 3.43 8.92
C VAL A 117 0.61 2.77 10.02
N ASN A 118 0.41 1.47 10.22
CA ASN A 118 1.36 0.64 10.93
C ASN A 118 2.27 0.00 9.91
N SER A 119 3.56 0.12 10.10
CA SER A 119 4.51 -0.41 9.13
C SER A 119 5.82 -0.85 9.76
N ASP A 120 6.38 -1.86 9.17
CA ASP A 120 7.74 -2.33 9.22
C ASP A 120 8.22 -2.45 7.75
N ASP A 121 9.15 -1.71 7.22
CA ASP A 121 9.85 -0.54 7.79
C ASP A 121 9.05 0.76 7.64
N GLY A 122 9.32 1.49 6.61
CA GLY A 122 8.89 2.85 6.40
C GLY A 122 7.79 3.03 5.35
N PHE A 123 7.18 4.21 5.37
CA PHE A 123 6.14 4.55 4.41
C PHE A 123 6.07 6.06 4.16
N ASN A 124 5.39 6.40 3.05
CA ASN A 124 4.94 7.76 2.76
C ASN A 124 3.48 7.72 2.29
N ALA A 125 2.62 8.45 2.98
CA ALA A 125 1.21 8.60 2.63
C ALA A 125 0.94 9.99 2.06
N SER A 126 0.22 10.05 0.93
CA SER A 126 -0.08 11.29 0.23
C SER A 126 -1.42 11.24 -0.47
N PHE A 127 -1.99 12.42 -0.70
CA PHE A 127 -3.10 12.59 -1.63
C PHE A 127 -2.54 12.96 -3.00
N GLY A 128 -2.69 12.07 -3.97
CA GLY A 128 -2.18 12.17 -5.33
C GLY A 128 -1.92 10.78 -5.93
N VAL A 129 -2.15 10.63 -7.22
CA VAL A 129 -2.21 9.30 -7.87
C VAL A 129 -0.91 8.82 -8.49
N SER A 130 0.12 9.64 -8.56
CA SER A 130 1.40 9.22 -9.13
C SER A 130 2.57 10.06 -8.64
N TYR A 131 3.76 9.51 -8.72
CA TYR A 131 5.00 10.23 -8.51
C TYR A 131 5.70 10.49 -9.87
N PRO A 132 6.25 11.66 -10.10
CA PRO A 132 6.07 12.89 -9.32
C PRO A 132 4.78 13.60 -9.73
N ASP A 133 3.80 13.64 -8.85
CA ASP A 133 2.64 14.49 -9.00
C ASP A 133 2.96 15.85 -8.39
N ALA A 134 2.90 16.93 -9.18
CA ALA A 134 3.16 18.27 -8.71
C ALA A 134 2.14 18.75 -7.64
N PHE A 135 1.01 18.08 -7.55
CA PHE A 135 -0.05 18.35 -6.58
C PHE A 135 -0.10 17.30 -5.44
N GLN A 136 0.82 16.37 -5.44
CA GLN A 136 0.91 15.38 -4.36
C GLN A 136 1.20 16.06 -3.03
N GLN A 137 0.30 15.89 -2.09
CA GLN A 137 0.44 16.39 -0.74
C GLN A 137 0.78 15.24 0.20
N ASN A 138 1.99 15.25 0.74
CA ASN A 138 2.39 14.35 1.81
C ASN A 138 1.61 14.71 3.08
N VAL A 139 0.95 13.71 3.67
CA VAL A 139 0.14 13.87 4.87
C VAL A 139 0.66 13.06 6.06
N GLY A 140 1.47 12.04 5.80
CA GLY A 140 2.07 11.21 6.84
C GLY A 140 3.26 10.41 6.32
N GLN A 141 4.29 10.23 7.14
CA GLN A 141 5.44 9.42 6.75
C GLN A 141 6.22 8.92 7.96
N PHE A 142 6.92 7.82 7.76
CA PHE A 142 8.07 7.43 8.53
C PHE A 142 9.20 7.07 7.57
N ASN A 143 10.29 7.84 7.57
CA ASN A 143 11.37 7.69 6.61
C ASN A 143 12.60 7.06 7.26
N GLY A 144 12.63 5.73 7.30
CA GLY A 144 13.71 4.96 7.94
C GLY A 144 13.34 3.50 8.11
N GLY A 145 14.19 2.75 8.82
CA GLY A 145 13.94 1.39 9.28
C GLY A 145 13.31 1.38 10.67
N ARG A 146 12.35 0.51 10.90
CA ARG A 146 11.71 0.27 12.20
C ARG A 146 10.96 -1.05 12.21
N GLY A 147 10.74 -1.62 13.41
CA GLY A 147 9.75 -2.68 13.57
C GLY A 147 8.32 -2.14 13.53
N ALA A 148 7.34 -3.03 13.38
CA ALA A 148 5.92 -2.74 13.28
C ALA A 148 5.46 -1.68 14.28
N SER A 149 5.08 -0.53 13.78
CA SER A 149 4.75 0.63 14.62
C SER A 149 3.81 1.61 13.92
N ASP A 150 2.97 2.26 14.70
CA ASP A 150 2.03 3.25 14.19
C ASP A 150 2.68 4.59 13.89
N THR A 151 2.22 5.19 12.81
CA THR A 151 2.31 6.63 12.56
C THR A 151 0.92 7.15 12.22
N THR A 152 0.43 8.12 12.98
CA THR A 152 -0.88 8.72 12.75
C THR A 152 -0.74 10.15 12.26
N PHE A 153 -1.68 10.58 11.43
CA PHE A 153 -1.75 11.94 10.89
C PHE A 153 -3.20 12.39 10.76
N GLU A 154 -3.40 13.70 10.70
CA GLU A 154 -4.73 14.29 10.64
C GLU A 154 -4.89 15.10 9.35
N ILE A 155 -6.08 15.02 8.77
CA ILE A 155 -6.47 15.79 7.60
C ILE A 155 -7.81 16.46 7.85
N TYR A 156 -8.09 17.54 7.12
CA TYR A 156 -9.40 18.18 7.09
C TYR A 156 -9.90 18.24 5.66
N VAL A 157 -11.02 17.59 5.42
CA VAL A 157 -11.69 17.53 4.13
C VAL A 157 -12.66 18.70 4.01
N LEU A 158 -12.52 19.50 2.96
CA LEU A 158 -13.30 20.73 2.77
C LEU A 158 -14.67 20.47 2.14
N GLU A 159 -14.81 19.45 1.31
CA GLU A 159 -16.01 19.08 0.58
C GLU A 159 -16.14 17.55 0.49
N ASP A 160 -17.37 17.05 0.37
CA ASP A 160 -17.61 15.62 0.15
C ASP A 160 -17.08 15.19 -1.22
N GLY A 161 -16.46 14.01 -1.30
CA GLY A 161 -15.95 13.55 -2.57
C GLY A 161 -15.10 12.29 -2.52
N LEU A 162 -14.56 11.93 -3.68
CA LEU A 162 -13.56 10.88 -3.84
C LEU A 162 -12.17 11.52 -3.95
N TYR A 163 -11.29 11.11 -3.08
CA TYR A 163 -9.95 11.67 -2.94
C TYR A 163 -8.88 10.64 -3.29
N PRO A 164 -8.02 10.91 -4.27
CA PRO A 164 -6.91 10.03 -4.57
C PRO A 164 -5.98 9.91 -3.37
N PHE A 165 -5.73 8.70 -2.94
CA PHE A 165 -4.85 8.41 -1.81
C PHE A 165 -3.81 7.39 -2.21
N ARG A 166 -2.56 7.66 -1.83
CA ARG A 166 -1.41 6.83 -2.16
C ARG A 166 -0.57 6.57 -0.92
N VAL A 167 -0.17 5.32 -0.74
CA VAL A 167 0.86 4.94 0.23
C VAL A 167 1.97 4.22 -0.53
N SER A 168 3.19 4.72 -0.43
CA SER A 168 4.39 3.96 -0.78
C SER A 168 5.00 3.41 0.51
N TRP A 169 5.33 2.13 0.50
CA TRP A 169 5.88 1.39 1.61
C TRP A 169 7.15 0.68 1.18
N TRP A 170 8.03 0.43 2.11
CA TRP A 170 9.25 -0.32 1.86
C TRP A 170 9.67 -1.14 3.07
N GLU A 171 10.32 -2.25 2.77
CA GLU A 171 11.01 -3.14 3.69
C GLU A 171 12.47 -3.24 3.28
N GLY A 172 13.39 -3.02 4.22
CA GLY A 172 14.82 -3.09 3.98
C GLY A 172 15.42 -4.42 4.39
N GLY A 173 14.94 -5.00 5.48
CA GLY A 173 15.37 -6.30 5.99
C GLY A 173 14.81 -6.60 7.37
N GLY A 174 14.41 -7.85 7.56
CA GLY A 174 13.87 -8.34 8.81
C GLY A 174 12.40 -8.72 8.72
N GLY A 175 11.55 -8.08 9.52
CA GLY A 175 10.11 -8.25 9.48
C GLY A 175 9.45 -7.28 8.50
N ALA A 176 8.40 -7.71 7.83
CA ALA A 176 7.66 -6.86 6.89
C ALA A 176 6.17 -6.84 7.24
N ASN A 177 5.62 -5.66 7.50
CA ASN A 177 4.19 -5.50 7.67
C ASN A 177 3.68 -4.14 7.19
N ILE A 178 2.42 -4.09 6.80
CA ILE A 178 1.71 -2.86 6.52
C ILE A 178 0.21 -2.99 6.82
N GLU A 179 -0.30 -2.01 7.56
CA GLU A 179 -1.73 -1.81 7.82
C GLU A 179 -2.09 -0.35 7.52
N ILE A 180 -3.23 -0.13 6.84
CA ILE A 180 -3.73 1.22 6.57
C ILE A 180 -5.07 1.38 7.27
N PHE A 181 -5.16 2.32 8.22
CA PHE A 181 -6.31 2.45 9.10
C PHE A 181 -6.77 3.90 9.31
N SER A 182 -7.96 4.04 9.83
CA SER A 182 -8.53 5.29 10.32
C SER A 182 -9.02 5.14 11.76
N PHE A 183 -9.43 6.25 12.35
CA PHE A 183 -10.13 6.23 13.64
C PHE A 183 -11.59 6.58 13.41
N VAL A 184 -12.47 5.71 13.92
CA VAL A 184 -13.91 5.96 13.97
C VAL A 184 -14.39 5.95 15.43
N GLU A 185 -15.48 6.66 15.69
CA GLU A 185 -16.09 6.62 17.02
C GLU A 185 -17.06 5.45 17.11
N ILE A 186 -16.73 4.47 17.95
CA ILE A 186 -17.58 3.32 18.25
C ILE A 186 -17.87 3.35 19.76
N ASP A 187 -19.14 3.40 20.13
CA ASP A 187 -19.58 3.47 21.52
C ASP A 187 -18.93 4.60 22.33
N GLY A 188 -18.73 5.76 21.70
CA GLY A 188 -18.11 6.94 22.32
C GLY A 188 -16.60 6.83 22.51
N LYS A 189 -15.96 5.88 21.85
CA LYS A 189 -14.52 5.66 21.91
C LYS A 189 -13.90 5.71 20.50
N ALA A 190 -12.82 6.47 20.35
CA ALA A 190 -12.02 6.46 19.13
C ALA A 190 -11.36 5.09 18.96
N THR A 191 -11.77 4.37 17.94
CA THR A 191 -11.35 3.00 17.65
C THR A 191 -10.61 2.96 16.32
N LYS A 192 -9.50 2.23 16.24
CA LYS A 192 -8.79 1.98 14.99
C LYS A 192 -9.60 1.01 14.14
N VAL A 193 -9.77 1.34 12.87
CA VAL A 193 -10.49 0.53 11.90
C VAL A 193 -9.72 0.55 10.59
N LEU A 194 -9.53 -0.61 9.99
CA LEU A 194 -8.91 -0.71 8.66
C LEU A 194 -9.73 0.08 7.64
N ILE A 195 -9.06 0.73 6.70
CA ILE A 195 -9.74 1.38 5.59
C ILE A 195 -10.36 0.30 4.70
N ASN A 196 -11.61 0.54 4.28
CA ASN A 196 -12.43 -0.35 3.45
C ASN A 196 -12.82 -1.68 4.13
N ASP A 197 -12.78 -1.75 5.45
CA ASP A 197 -13.25 -2.93 6.16
C ASP A 197 -14.79 -3.05 6.03
N PRO A 198 -15.31 -4.08 5.34
CA PRO A 198 -16.75 -4.23 5.12
C PRO A 198 -17.50 -4.65 6.39
N ASP A 199 -16.80 -5.19 7.37
CA ASP A 199 -17.38 -5.73 8.59
C ASP A 199 -17.53 -4.66 9.68
N VAL A 200 -16.97 -3.47 9.48
CA VAL A 200 -16.99 -2.38 10.47
C VAL A 200 -17.75 -1.17 9.94
N GLU A 201 -18.86 -0.85 10.63
CA GLU A 201 -19.64 0.36 10.35
C GLU A 201 -18.80 1.62 10.62
N GLY A 202 -18.78 2.54 9.64
CA GLY A 202 -17.99 3.77 9.70
C GLY A 202 -16.57 3.64 9.14
N SER A 203 -16.16 2.45 8.71
CA SER A 203 -14.94 2.31 7.92
C SER A 203 -14.98 3.21 6.68
N ILE A 204 -13.89 3.92 6.41
CA ILE A 204 -13.75 4.75 5.21
C ILE A 204 -13.77 3.82 4.00
N LYS A 205 -14.68 4.07 3.05
CA LYS A 205 -14.74 3.31 1.82
C LYS A 205 -13.61 3.68 0.87
N ALA A 206 -13.02 2.68 0.27
CA ALA A 206 -12.00 2.81 -0.74
C ALA A 206 -12.44 2.17 -2.06
N PHE A 207 -12.10 2.81 -3.17
CA PHE A 207 -12.49 2.35 -4.50
C PHE A 207 -11.26 2.28 -5.39
N ALA A 208 -11.21 1.26 -6.23
CA ALA A 208 -10.26 1.22 -7.31
C ALA A 208 -10.47 2.43 -8.23
N PRO A 209 -9.40 3.12 -8.64
CA PRO A 209 -9.51 4.06 -9.74
C PRO A 209 -10.10 3.33 -10.94
N LYS A 210 -11.17 3.85 -11.50
CA LYS A 210 -11.82 3.22 -12.66
C LYS A 210 -10.80 3.14 -13.79
N GLY A 211 -10.38 1.94 -14.13
CA GLY A 211 -9.50 1.71 -15.27
C GLY A 211 -10.12 2.30 -16.54
N ILE A 212 -9.30 2.93 -17.36
CA ILE A 212 -9.72 3.25 -18.72
C ILE A 212 -9.86 1.91 -19.42
N THR A 213 -11.09 1.52 -19.77
CA THR A 213 -11.31 0.40 -20.69
C THR A 213 -10.76 0.84 -22.04
N VAL A 214 -9.61 0.29 -22.41
CA VAL A 214 -9.12 0.42 -23.78
C VAL A 214 -9.98 -0.51 -24.61
N ASP A 215 -10.72 0.06 -25.55
CA ASP A 215 -11.41 -0.73 -26.56
C ASP A 215 -10.33 -1.52 -27.33
N GLU A 216 -10.43 -2.83 -27.34
CA GLU A 216 -9.46 -3.74 -27.98
C GLU A 216 -9.26 -3.47 -29.48
N THR A 217 -10.10 -2.61 -30.07
CA THR A 217 -10.02 -2.23 -31.48
C THR A 217 -9.03 -1.11 -31.78
N THR A 218 -8.52 -0.42 -30.78
CA THR A 218 -7.51 0.62 -30.94
C THR A 218 -6.20 0.19 -30.30
N SER A 219 -5.19 -0.08 -31.10
CA SER A 219 -3.85 -0.51 -30.70
C SER A 219 -3.01 0.56 -29.98
N GLU A 220 -3.63 1.54 -29.38
CA GLU A 220 -2.95 2.55 -28.58
C GLU A 220 -2.97 2.13 -27.12
N ARG A 221 -1.80 1.72 -26.64
CA ARG A 221 -1.53 1.50 -25.21
C ARG A 221 -1.82 2.78 -24.44
N ALA A 222 -2.93 2.83 -23.75
CA ALA A 222 -3.07 3.79 -22.69
C ALA A 222 -2.10 3.38 -21.57
N THR A 223 -1.07 4.15 -21.37
CA THR A 223 -0.25 4.08 -20.15
C THR A 223 -1.10 4.59 -19.00
N THR A 224 -1.98 3.75 -18.50
CA THR A 224 -2.76 4.04 -17.30
C THR A 224 -1.90 3.82 -16.08
N GLY A 225 -2.06 4.72 -15.16
CA GLY A 225 -1.35 4.78 -13.91
C GLY A 225 -1.31 3.45 -13.17
N ARG A 226 -0.24 3.30 -12.47
CA ARG A 226 0.17 2.14 -11.71
C ARG A 226 -0.80 1.86 -10.57
N ALA A 227 -1.05 0.58 -10.40
CA ALA A 227 -1.51 -0.13 -9.21
C ALA A 227 -2.58 0.55 -8.37
N SER A 228 -3.68 -0.08 -8.27
CA SER A 228 -4.78 0.34 -7.42
C SER A 228 -5.09 -0.73 -6.40
N ILE A 229 -5.48 -0.28 -5.26
CA ILE A 229 -6.08 -1.08 -4.23
C ILE A 229 -7.54 -0.70 -4.15
N ALA A 230 -8.37 -1.68 -4.13
CA ALA A 230 -9.80 -1.52 -3.89
C ALA A 230 -10.11 -1.69 -2.42
#